data_11abfd69c085508f5b627d3df75c010e
#
_entry.id   11abfd69c085508f5b627d3df75c010e
#
_cell.length_a   1.000
_cell.length_b   1.000
_cell.length_c   1.000
_cell.angle_alpha   90.00
_cell.angle_beta   90.00
_cell.angle_gamma   90.00
#
_symmetry.space_group_name_H-M   'P 1'
#
loop_
_entity.id
_entity.type
_entity.pdbx_description
1 polymer ?
#
loop_
_entity_poly.entity_id
_entity_poly.type
_entity_poly.pdbx_seq_one_letter_code
_entity_poly.pdbx_strand_id
1 'polypeptide(L)'
;SSDEDGYFYIDVPESYLEREVHISALGFKDTIIPAKIISQKKKIHLKEETFELEEVVVSQSLGDSQVLNPVSSYSIKSGFSSAETPWVLALYFPNIGASKKFIEKITIHVQQNSKFKRASSKFRLRVYDVDKKTQKPNHDLIRKSIILESSKTEDFVSIDLSSMNIKMPDEGIYIGLEWLFLPYNWYTNTYKHAITNKKVVEDRFAPTFAAVYQKNQNFKTMVYGMGEWSDFAIKAPGNNENLIPAVSLKLSKKR
;
A
#
# COMPACT_ATOMS: atom_id res chain seq x y z
N SER A 1 -1.06 -12.92 11.04
CA SER A 1 -1.95 -13.51 10.01
C SER A 1 -2.50 -14.84 10.49
N SER A 2 -3.55 -15.32 9.84
CA SER A 2 -4.04 -16.68 10.01
C SER A 2 -3.25 -17.66 9.15
N ASP A 3 -3.28 -18.94 9.50
CA ASP A 3 -2.83 -20.04 8.65
C ASP A 3 -3.86 -20.38 7.54
N GLU A 4 -3.59 -21.46 6.79
CA GLU A 4 -4.44 -21.90 5.66
C GLU A 4 -5.82 -22.38 6.12
N ASP A 5 -5.95 -22.85 7.35
CA ASP A 5 -7.20 -23.31 7.97
C ASP A 5 -7.95 -22.17 8.68
N GLY A 6 -7.38 -20.97 8.68
CA GLY A 6 -7.96 -19.77 9.31
C GLY A 6 -7.66 -19.65 10.81
N TYR A 7 -6.78 -20.48 11.36
CA TYR A 7 -6.35 -20.32 12.75
C TYR A 7 -5.38 -19.16 12.89
N PHE A 8 -5.59 -18.35 13.91
CA PHE A 8 -4.70 -17.26 14.26
C PHE A 8 -4.50 -17.19 15.76
N TYR A 9 -3.34 -16.71 16.14
CA TYR A 9 -3.00 -16.37 17.52
C TYR A 9 -2.73 -14.88 17.61
N ILE A 10 -3.32 -14.25 18.61
CA ILE A 10 -3.09 -12.84 18.91
C ILE A 10 -2.95 -12.68 20.42
N ASP A 11 -1.84 -12.10 20.85
CA ASP A 11 -1.64 -11.67 22.23
C ASP A 11 -2.03 -10.19 22.32
N VAL A 12 -3.06 -9.91 23.13
CA VAL A 12 -3.60 -8.57 23.31
C VAL A 12 -3.36 -8.12 24.74
N PRO A 13 -2.40 -7.19 24.97
CA PRO A 13 -2.19 -6.61 26.28
C PRO A 13 -3.48 -5.94 26.80
N GLU A 14 -3.70 -5.94 28.12
CA GLU A 14 -4.90 -5.35 28.75
C GLU A 14 -5.16 -3.90 28.31
N SER A 15 -4.10 -3.11 28.15
CA SER A 15 -4.19 -1.71 27.69
C SER A 15 -4.74 -1.55 26.28
N TYR A 16 -4.87 -2.63 25.50
CA TYR A 16 -5.37 -2.64 24.12
C TYR A 16 -6.73 -3.29 23.95
N LEU A 17 -7.34 -3.81 25.02
CA LEU A 17 -8.63 -4.52 24.94
C LEU A 17 -9.78 -3.66 24.39
N GLU A 18 -9.77 -2.36 24.64
CA GLU A 18 -10.79 -1.44 24.14
C GLU A 18 -10.45 -0.87 22.74
N ARG A 19 -9.31 -1.26 22.15
CA ARG A 19 -8.96 -0.85 20.78
C ARG A 19 -9.67 -1.69 19.75
N GLU A 20 -9.93 -1.09 18.60
CA GLU A 20 -10.47 -1.77 17.44
C GLU A 20 -9.40 -2.59 16.72
N VAL A 21 -9.76 -3.82 16.37
CA VAL A 21 -8.95 -4.71 15.55
C VAL A 21 -9.60 -4.83 14.19
N HIS A 22 -8.82 -4.54 13.16
CA HIS A 22 -9.21 -4.65 11.78
C HIS A 22 -8.92 -6.07 11.29
N ILE A 23 -9.95 -6.81 10.91
CA ILE A 23 -9.83 -8.17 10.37
C ILE A 23 -10.20 -8.11 8.90
N SER A 24 -9.27 -8.55 8.06
CA SER A 24 -9.50 -8.59 6.62
C SER A 24 -8.98 -9.89 6.03
N ALA A 25 -9.73 -10.43 5.09
CA ALA A 25 -9.33 -11.60 4.32
C ALA A 25 -9.76 -11.42 2.85
N LEU A 26 -8.99 -12.01 1.94
CA LEU A 26 -9.32 -11.95 0.51
C LEU A 26 -10.65 -12.66 0.25
N GLY A 27 -11.58 -11.98 -0.44
CA GLY A 27 -12.93 -12.51 -0.70
C GLY A 27 -13.94 -12.28 0.42
N PHE A 28 -13.56 -11.54 1.47
CA PHE A 28 -14.43 -11.25 2.60
C PHE A 28 -14.47 -9.74 2.89
N LYS A 29 -15.61 -9.30 3.45
CA LYS A 29 -15.78 -7.92 3.89
C LYS A 29 -14.90 -7.64 5.10
N ASP A 30 -14.15 -6.55 5.05
CA ASP A 30 -13.37 -6.07 6.19
C ASP A 30 -14.28 -5.87 7.41
N THR A 31 -13.85 -6.38 8.54
CA THR A 31 -14.62 -6.36 9.78
C THR A 31 -13.80 -5.69 10.87
N ILE A 32 -14.40 -4.74 11.57
CA ILE A 32 -13.78 -4.03 12.69
C ILE A 32 -14.48 -4.45 13.95
N ILE A 33 -13.75 -4.99 14.91
CA ILE A 33 -14.28 -5.40 16.21
C ILE A 33 -13.33 -5.03 17.33
N PRO A 34 -13.86 -4.70 18.54
CA PRO A 34 -13.01 -4.46 19.71
C PRO A 34 -12.17 -5.69 20.06
N ALA A 35 -10.92 -5.48 20.44
CA ALA A 35 -9.99 -6.55 20.81
C ALA A 35 -10.54 -7.44 21.94
N LYS A 36 -11.28 -6.86 22.88
CA LYS A 36 -11.98 -7.56 23.94
C LYS A 36 -12.95 -8.64 23.43
N ILE A 37 -13.63 -8.37 22.30
CA ILE A 37 -14.55 -9.36 21.71
C ILE A 37 -13.76 -10.51 21.10
N ILE A 38 -12.58 -10.24 20.51
CA ILE A 38 -11.72 -11.29 19.96
C ILE A 38 -11.24 -12.23 21.06
N SER A 39 -10.82 -11.68 22.21
CA SER A 39 -10.36 -12.48 23.35
C SER A 39 -11.46 -13.39 23.93
N GLN A 40 -12.73 -13.02 23.76
CA GLN A 40 -13.88 -13.78 24.27
C GLN A 40 -14.45 -14.80 23.26
N LYS A 41 -14.26 -14.54 21.95
CA LYS A 41 -14.79 -15.38 20.88
C LYS A 41 -13.73 -16.32 20.34
N LYS A 42 -14.04 -17.62 20.40
CA LYS A 42 -13.16 -18.65 19.79
C LYS A 42 -13.22 -18.67 18.25
N LYS A 43 -14.22 -18.04 17.64
CA LYS A 43 -14.43 -18.04 16.20
C LYS A 43 -15.02 -16.72 15.74
N ILE A 44 -14.47 -16.17 14.67
CA ILE A 44 -14.94 -14.97 14.00
C ILE A 44 -15.35 -15.35 12.59
N HIS A 45 -16.60 -15.04 12.23
CA HIS A 45 -17.11 -15.27 10.90
C HIS A 45 -17.00 -13.96 10.10
N LEU A 46 -16.31 -14.01 8.99
CA LEU A 46 -16.28 -12.92 8.02
C LEU A 46 -17.40 -13.14 6.98
N LYS A 47 -18.00 -12.05 6.54
CA LYS A 47 -19.00 -12.09 5.47
C LYS A 47 -18.30 -12.10 4.12
N GLU A 48 -18.65 -13.03 3.25
CA GLU A 48 -18.15 -13.07 1.88
C GLU A 48 -18.48 -11.76 1.14
N GLU A 49 -17.54 -11.29 0.36
CA GLU A 49 -17.68 -10.13 -0.53
C GLU A 49 -17.08 -10.49 -1.89
N THR A 50 -17.91 -10.46 -2.92
CA THR A 50 -17.46 -10.68 -4.28
C THR A 50 -16.76 -9.41 -4.76
N PHE A 51 -15.49 -9.49 -5.11
CA PHE A 51 -14.75 -8.41 -5.72
C PHE A 51 -14.90 -8.51 -7.23
N GLU A 52 -15.68 -7.63 -7.83
CA GLU A 52 -15.60 -7.40 -9.27
C GLU A 52 -14.37 -6.52 -9.51
N LEU A 53 -13.43 -7.02 -10.28
CA LEU A 53 -12.35 -6.22 -10.84
C LEU A 53 -13.01 -5.29 -11.87
N GLU A 54 -13.19 -4.03 -11.51
CA GLU A 54 -13.69 -3.04 -12.47
C GLU A 54 -12.66 -2.94 -13.61
N GLU A 55 -13.15 -3.15 -14.84
CA GLU A 55 -12.36 -2.95 -16.06
C GLU A 55 -11.81 -1.53 -16.06
N VAL A 56 -10.53 -1.36 -16.35
CA VAL A 56 -9.88 -0.05 -16.43
C VAL A 56 -10.45 0.72 -17.62
N VAL A 57 -11.54 1.42 -17.42
CA VAL A 57 -12.08 2.34 -18.42
C VAL A 57 -11.16 3.55 -18.50
N VAL A 58 -10.42 3.66 -19.58
CA VAL A 58 -9.63 4.86 -19.89
C VAL A 58 -10.59 5.97 -20.30
N SER A 59 -11.10 6.73 -19.32
CA SER A 59 -11.87 7.93 -19.61
C SER A 59 -10.90 9.08 -19.96
N GLN A 60 -11.07 9.69 -21.11
CA GLN A 60 -10.41 10.96 -21.43
C GLN A 60 -11.00 12.06 -20.56
N SER A 61 -10.26 12.51 -19.55
CA SER A 61 -10.66 13.68 -18.77
C SER A 61 -10.44 14.94 -19.59
N LEU A 62 -11.52 15.52 -20.11
CA LEU A 62 -11.55 16.88 -20.68
C LEU A 62 -11.74 17.89 -19.54
N GLY A 63 -10.68 18.16 -18.77
CA GLY A 63 -10.76 19.11 -17.65
C GLY A 63 -9.39 19.39 -17.04
N ASP A 64 -9.33 20.41 -16.20
CA ASP A 64 -8.15 20.85 -15.45
C ASP A 64 -7.67 19.72 -14.49
N SER A 65 -6.85 18.82 -15.02
CA SER A 65 -6.29 17.69 -14.28
C SER A 65 -4.87 18.01 -13.80
N GLN A 66 -4.48 17.46 -12.67
CA GLN A 66 -3.16 17.61 -12.09
C GLN A 66 -2.61 16.23 -11.74
N VAL A 67 -1.37 15.96 -12.14
CA VAL A 67 -0.65 14.75 -11.72
C VAL A 67 0.39 15.14 -10.68
N LEU A 68 0.27 14.53 -9.50
CA LEU A 68 1.26 14.64 -8.44
C LEU A 68 2.23 13.46 -8.54
N ASN A 69 3.53 13.73 -8.36
CA ASN A 69 4.62 12.76 -8.49
C ASN A 69 4.53 11.96 -9.80
N PRO A 70 4.61 12.60 -10.98
CA PRO A 70 4.62 11.87 -12.25
C PRO A 70 5.86 10.98 -12.32
N VAL A 71 5.66 9.67 -12.56
CA VAL A 71 6.71 8.67 -12.64
C VAL A 71 6.89 8.22 -14.08
N SER A 72 8.14 8.17 -14.52
CA SER A 72 8.54 7.55 -15.79
C SER A 72 9.27 6.24 -15.50
N SER A 73 9.06 5.21 -16.33
CA SER A 73 9.77 3.92 -16.19
C SER A 73 11.29 4.09 -16.18
N TYR A 74 11.83 5.09 -16.89
CA TYR A 74 13.27 5.41 -16.88
C TYR A 74 13.78 5.97 -15.54
N SER A 75 12.91 6.50 -14.70
CA SER A 75 13.27 7.05 -13.39
C SER A 75 13.33 5.98 -12.28
N ILE A 76 12.86 4.79 -12.54
CA ILE A 76 12.87 3.68 -11.58
C ILE A 76 14.31 3.26 -11.30
N LYS A 77 14.71 3.26 -10.02
CA LYS A 77 16.08 2.98 -9.58
C LYS A 77 16.19 1.77 -8.66
N SER A 78 15.12 1.43 -7.98
CA SER A 78 15.11 0.38 -6.97
C SER A 78 13.67 -0.11 -6.75
N GLY A 79 13.47 -0.95 -5.74
CA GLY A 79 12.14 -1.40 -5.33
C GLY A 79 12.08 -1.76 -3.86
N PHE A 80 10.87 -1.73 -3.34
CA PHE A 80 10.53 -2.13 -1.97
C PHE A 80 9.88 -3.50 -1.99
N SER A 81 10.34 -4.40 -1.12
CA SER A 81 9.73 -5.70 -0.90
C SER A 81 9.59 -5.98 0.59
N SER A 82 8.64 -6.80 0.99
CA SER A 82 8.42 -7.17 2.38
C SER A 82 8.89 -8.60 2.67
N ALA A 83 9.39 -8.80 3.89
CA ALA A 83 9.76 -10.10 4.47
C ALA A 83 9.01 -10.30 5.78
N GLU A 84 7.67 -10.28 5.78
CA GLU A 84 6.77 -10.26 6.93
C GLU A 84 6.52 -8.86 7.53
N THR A 85 7.49 -7.97 7.51
CA THR A 85 7.35 -6.56 7.85
C THR A 85 8.18 -5.70 6.88
N PRO A 86 7.76 -4.46 6.57
CA PRO A 86 6.48 -3.83 6.93
C PRO A 86 5.29 -4.44 6.19
N TRP A 87 4.08 -4.22 6.70
CA TRP A 87 2.84 -4.67 6.07
C TRP A 87 2.32 -3.68 5.03
N VAL A 88 2.48 -2.39 5.30
CA VAL A 88 2.06 -1.31 4.41
C VAL A 88 3.23 -0.36 4.18
N LEU A 89 3.40 0.02 2.92
CA LEU A 89 4.27 1.10 2.48
C LEU A 89 3.39 2.25 2.02
N ALA A 90 3.48 3.42 2.64
CA ALA A 90 2.62 4.56 2.34
C ALA A 90 3.41 5.77 1.85
N LEU A 91 2.96 6.38 0.76
CA LEU A 91 3.51 7.62 0.22
C LEU A 91 2.55 8.78 0.49
N TYR A 92 3.06 9.83 1.12
CA TYR A 92 2.34 11.07 1.34
C TYR A 92 2.28 11.93 0.08
N PHE A 93 1.07 12.42 -0.22
CA PHE A 93 0.79 13.40 -1.27
C PHE A 93 0.26 14.68 -0.64
N PRO A 94 1.01 15.77 -0.71
CA PRO A 94 0.55 17.06 -0.18
C PRO A 94 -0.60 17.63 -1.01
N ASN A 95 -1.48 18.39 -0.37
CA ASN A 95 -2.49 19.17 -1.07
C ASN A 95 -1.86 20.46 -1.64
N ILE A 96 -1.31 20.39 -2.85
CA ILE A 96 -0.71 21.54 -3.53
C ILE A 96 -1.75 22.12 -4.50
N GLY A 97 -2.52 23.11 -4.02
CA GLY A 97 -3.54 23.78 -4.83
C GLY A 97 -4.68 22.87 -5.30
N ALA A 98 -4.93 21.80 -4.57
CA ALA A 98 -5.87 20.73 -4.95
C ALA A 98 -7.18 20.74 -4.12
N SER A 99 -7.46 21.77 -3.32
CA SER A 99 -8.58 21.82 -2.36
C SER A 99 -9.98 21.64 -2.97
N LYS A 100 -10.11 21.76 -4.29
CA LYS A 100 -11.37 21.55 -5.03
C LYS A 100 -11.31 20.36 -5.98
N LYS A 101 -10.28 19.53 -5.87
CA LYS A 101 -10.06 18.39 -6.75
C LYS A 101 -10.42 17.08 -6.06
N PHE A 102 -10.68 16.08 -6.87
CA PHE A 102 -11.01 14.73 -6.46
C PHE A 102 -9.94 13.78 -6.96
N ILE A 103 -9.72 12.71 -6.24
CA ILE A 103 -8.86 11.61 -6.67
C ILE A 103 -9.51 10.95 -7.89
N GLU A 104 -8.82 10.99 -9.01
CA GLU A 104 -9.28 10.39 -10.26
C GLU A 104 -8.63 9.04 -10.48
N LYS A 105 -7.27 9.00 -10.44
CA LYS A 105 -6.51 7.79 -10.80
C LYS A 105 -5.26 7.67 -9.97
N ILE A 106 -4.95 6.46 -9.55
CA ILE A 106 -3.67 6.10 -8.94
C ILE A 106 -2.95 5.16 -9.89
N THR A 107 -1.66 5.44 -10.16
CA THR A 107 -0.77 4.56 -10.93
C THR A 107 0.38 4.14 -10.05
N ILE A 108 0.59 2.83 -9.92
CA ILE A 108 1.57 2.21 -9.04
C ILE A 108 2.52 1.42 -9.91
N HIS A 109 3.79 1.79 -9.92
CA HIS A 109 4.79 1.04 -10.66
C HIS A 109 5.30 -0.14 -9.83
N VAL A 110 5.48 -1.26 -10.49
CA VAL A 110 6.01 -2.50 -9.91
C VAL A 110 7.31 -2.88 -10.61
N GLN A 111 8.23 -3.44 -9.86
CA GLN A 111 9.48 -3.92 -10.40
C GLN A 111 9.42 -5.42 -10.63
N GLN A 112 9.80 -5.84 -11.83
CA GLN A 112 9.89 -7.26 -12.16
C GLN A 112 10.95 -7.94 -11.29
N ASN A 113 10.58 -9.08 -10.70
CA ASN A 113 11.46 -9.87 -9.86
C ASN A 113 11.65 -11.28 -10.43
N SER A 114 12.84 -11.56 -10.92
CA SER A 114 13.16 -12.87 -11.52
C SER A 114 13.09 -14.05 -10.54
N LYS A 115 13.10 -13.80 -9.24
CA LYS A 115 12.98 -14.83 -8.20
C LYS A 115 11.53 -15.22 -7.97
N PHE A 116 10.60 -14.30 -8.16
CA PHE A 116 9.18 -14.60 -8.11
C PHE A 116 8.73 -15.27 -9.41
N LYS A 117 8.30 -16.53 -9.34
CA LYS A 117 8.06 -17.38 -10.53
C LYS A 117 6.62 -17.35 -11.05
N ARG A 118 5.66 -16.85 -10.26
CA ARG A 118 4.26 -16.78 -10.68
C ARG A 118 4.03 -15.67 -11.70
N ALA A 119 2.94 -15.77 -12.45
CA ALA A 119 2.60 -14.81 -13.51
C ALA A 119 2.11 -13.47 -12.96
N SER A 120 1.56 -13.46 -11.76
CA SER A 120 1.01 -12.27 -11.12
C SER A 120 1.14 -12.33 -9.60
N SER A 121 0.98 -11.20 -8.93
CA SER A 121 0.90 -11.08 -7.48
C SER A 121 -0.20 -10.11 -7.08
N LYS A 122 -0.72 -10.24 -5.87
CA LYS A 122 -1.84 -9.44 -5.37
C LYS A 122 -1.40 -8.58 -4.19
N PHE A 123 -1.90 -7.35 -4.16
CA PHE A 123 -1.68 -6.42 -3.06
C PHE A 123 -2.92 -5.58 -2.83
N ARG A 124 -3.03 -4.92 -1.68
CA ARG A 124 -4.16 -4.06 -1.37
C ARG A 124 -3.77 -2.59 -1.47
N LEU A 125 -4.62 -1.81 -2.12
CA LEU A 125 -4.54 -0.36 -2.12
C LEU A 125 -5.30 0.20 -0.92
N ARG A 126 -4.68 1.15 -0.24
CA ARG A 126 -5.26 1.94 0.84
C ARG A 126 -5.13 3.42 0.53
N VAL A 127 -6.09 4.22 0.98
CA VAL A 127 -6.03 5.69 0.89
C VAL A 127 -6.38 6.25 2.25
N TYR A 128 -5.40 6.82 2.93
CA TYR A 128 -5.57 7.34 4.28
C TYR A 128 -5.65 8.86 4.31
N ASP A 129 -6.49 9.40 5.19
CA ASP A 129 -6.36 10.78 5.61
C ASP A 129 -5.10 10.95 6.49
N VAL A 130 -4.82 12.21 6.85
CA VAL A 130 -3.66 12.57 7.67
C VAL A 130 -4.12 13.00 9.05
N ASP A 131 -3.58 12.40 10.08
CA ASP A 131 -3.76 12.89 11.45
C ASP A 131 -3.07 14.25 11.61
N LYS A 132 -3.85 15.28 12.00
CA LYS A 132 -3.37 16.67 12.08
C LYS A 132 -2.25 16.87 13.12
N LYS A 133 -2.23 16.07 14.18
CA LYS A 133 -1.26 16.21 15.27
C LYS A 133 0.03 15.45 14.96
N THR A 134 -0.08 14.21 14.53
CA THR A 134 1.05 13.32 14.32
C THR A 134 1.59 13.36 12.89
N GLN A 135 0.83 13.90 11.95
CA GLN A 135 1.13 13.91 10.51
C GLN A 135 1.33 12.50 9.92
N LYS A 136 0.76 11.48 10.56
CA LYS A 136 0.79 10.08 10.15
C LYS A 136 -0.49 9.68 9.42
N PRO A 137 -0.48 8.56 8.67
CA PRO A 137 -1.71 7.97 8.15
C PRO A 137 -2.70 7.67 9.28
N ASN A 138 -3.99 7.96 9.07
CA ASN A 138 -5.02 7.84 10.09
C ASN A 138 -6.18 6.96 9.56
N HIS A 139 -7.33 7.51 9.20
CA HIS A 139 -8.47 6.73 8.74
C HIS A 139 -8.36 6.38 7.25
N ASP A 140 -8.75 5.16 6.89
CA ASP A 140 -8.90 4.78 5.49
C ASP A 140 -10.13 5.49 4.90
N LEU A 141 -9.91 6.26 3.84
CA LEU A 141 -10.96 6.98 3.11
C LEU A 141 -11.78 6.04 2.21
N ILE A 142 -11.25 4.85 1.93
CA ILE A 142 -11.91 3.84 1.12
C ILE A 142 -12.37 2.70 2.04
N ARG A 143 -13.69 2.62 2.25
CA ARG A 143 -14.28 1.58 3.11
C ARG A 143 -14.32 0.20 2.47
N LYS A 144 -14.24 0.13 1.14
CA LYS A 144 -14.21 -1.13 0.38
C LYS A 144 -12.76 -1.58 0.23
N SER A 145 -12.51 -2.87 0.45
CA SER A 145 -11.18 -3.43 0.18
C SER A 145 -10.88 -3.43 -1.31
N ILE A 146 -9.82 -2.78 -1.73
CA ILE A 146 -9.38 -2.74 -3.13
C ILE A 146 -8.15 -3.63 -3.28
N ILE A 147 -8.34 -4.79 -3.90
CA ILE A 147 -7.25 -5.71 -4.22
C ILE A 147 -6.87 -5.49 -5.68
N LEU A 148 -5.59 -5.21 -5.90
CA LEU A 148 -5.00 -5.05 -7.21
C LEU A 148 -4.12 -6.24 -7.53
N GLU A 149 -4.06 -6.59 -8.80
CA GLU A 149 -3.18 -7.64 -9.31
C GLU A 149 -2.11 -7.03 -10.21
N SER A 150 -0.85 -7.32 -9.93
CA SER A 150 0.27 -6.95 -10.79
C SER A 150 0.66 -8.11 -11.69
N SER A 151 0.63 -7.90 -12.98
CA SER A 151 1.11 -8.87 -13.96
C SER A 151 2.63 -8.83 -14.08
N LYS A 152 3.25 -9.98 -14.37
CA LYS A 152 4.69 -10.06 -14.64
C LYS A 152 5.10 -9.40 -15.97
N THR A 153 4.15 -9.12 -16.84
CA THR A 153 4.39 -8.48 -18.14
C THR A 153 4.16 -6.98 -18.13
N GLU A 154 3.67 -6.42 -17.01
CA GLU A 154 3.34 -5.01 -16.86
C GLU A 154 4.22 -4.36 -15.79
N ASP A 155 4.71 -3.16 -16.08
CA ASP A 155 5.56 -2.39 -15.17
C ASP A 155 4.76 -1.50 -14.21
N PHE A 156 3.44 -1.44 -14.36
CA PHE A 156 2.57 -0.66 -13.49
C PHE A 156 1.15 -1.23 -13.44
N VAL A 157 0.45 -0.89 -12.37
CA VAL A 157 -0.98 -1.12 -12.17
C VAL A 157 -1.65 0.24 -11.99
N SER A 158 -2.78 0.46 -12.66
CA SER A 158 -3.57 1.68 -12.51
C SER A 158 -4.98 1.37 -12.08
N ILE A 159 -5.55 2.26 -11.27
CA ILE A 159 -6.96 2.18 -10.87
C ILE A 159 -7.64 3.54 -11.01
N ASP A 160 -8.82 3.55 -11.60
CA ASP A 160 -9.72 4.71 -11.63
C ASP A 160 -10.59 4.72 -10.37
N LEU A 161 -10.55 5.82 -9.63
CA LEU A 161 -11.30 6.04 -8.40
C LEU A 161 -12.35 7.15 -8.55
N SER A 162 -12.59 7.62 -9.77
CA SER A 162 -13.49 8.74 -10.07
C SER A 162 -14.91 8.53 -9.52
N SER A 163 -15.40 7.28 -9.60
CA SER A 163 -16.72 6.88 -9.10
C SER A 163 -16.87 7.00 -7.59
N MET A 164 -15.77 6.92 -6.86
CA MET A 164 -15.76 7.00 -5.39
C MET A 164 -15.89 8.43 -4.86
N ASN A 165 -15.71 9.45 -5.71
CA ASN A 165 -15.84 10.86 -5.35
C ASN A 165 -15.00 11.28 -4.13
N ILE A 166 -13.80 10.76 -3.99
CA ILE A 166 -12.90 11.06 -2.88
C ILE A 166 -12.30 12.45 -3.10
N LYS A 167 -12.74 13.42 -2.31
CA LYS A 167 -12.18 14.77 -2.33
C LYS A 167 -10.78 14.77 -1.71
N MET A 168 -9.85 15.49 -2.32
CA MET A 168 -8.52 15.69 -1.74
C MET A 168 -8.61 16.48 -0.43
N PRO A 169 -8.24 15.91 0.73
CA PRO A 169 -8.27 16.61 2.01
C PRO A 169 -7.25 17.77 2.05
N ASP A 170 -7.50 18.75 2.91
CA ASP A 170 -6.62 19.93 3.03
C ASP A 170 -5.22 19.55 3.54
N GLU A 171 -5.12 18.57 4.41
CA GLU A 171 -3.86 18.04 4.94
C GLU A 171 -3.11 17.12 3.97
N GLY A 172 -3.68 16.82 2.79
CA GLY A 172 -3.15 15.80 1.90
C GLY A 172 -3.65 14.40 2.24
N ILE A 173 -3.03 13.39 1.61
CA ILE A 173 -3.36 11.97 1.81
C ILE A 173 -2.12 11.11 1.82
N TYR A 174 -2.27 9.90 2.33
CA TYR A 174 -1.32 8.81 2.11
C TYR A 174 -1.92 7.75 1.18
N ILE A 175 -1.16 7.36 0.16
CA ILE A 175 -1.48 6.18 -0.66
C ILE A 175 -0.68 5.01 -0.08
N GLY A 176 -1.38 4.04 0.47
CA GLY A 176 -0.82 2.85 1.10
C GLY A 176 -0.83 1.64 0.15
N LEU A 177 0.29 0.97 0.08
CA LEU A 177 0.50 -0.28 -0.66
C LEU A 177 0.71 -1.39 0.37
N GLU A 178 -0.31 -2.22 0.56
CA GLU A 178 -0.30 -3.29 1.58
C GLU A 178 0.08 -4.62 0.94
N TRP A 179 1.18 -5.22 1.41
CA TRP A 179 1.53 -6.58 1.04
C TRP A 179 0.55 -7.57 1.63
N LEU A 180 0.03 -8.45 0.80
CA LEU A 180 -0.78 -9.57 1.25
C LEU A 180 0.14 -10.78 1.45
N PHE A 181 0.27 -11.22 2.70
CA PHE A 181 1.12 -12.36 3.09
C PHE A 181 0.43 -13.69 2.78
N LEU A 182 0.11 -13.88 1.52
CA LEU A 182 -0.54 -15.06 0.99
C LEU A 182 0.53 -16.04 0.46
N PRO A 183 0.32 -17.37 0.58
CA PRO A 183 1.19 -18.36 -0.07
C PRO A 183 1.36 -18.10 -1.56
N TYR A 184 0.36 -17.51 -2.21
CA TYR A 184 0.39 -17.09 -3.60
C TYR A 184 1.44 -16.02 -3.91
N ASN A 185 1.71 -15.11 -2.96
CA ASN A 185 2.67 -14.01 -3.13
C ASN A 185 4.09 -14.36 -2.65
N TRP A 186 4.22 -15.48 -1.96
CA TRP A 186 5.47 -15.87 -1.33
C TRP A 186 6.52 -16.33 -2.34
N TYR A 187 7.79 -15.99 -2.09
CA TYR A 187 8.96 -16.50 -2.80
C TYR A 187 10.21 -16.43 -1.93
N THR A 188 11.18 -17.28 -2.21
CA THR A 188 12.48 -17.26 -1.54
C THR A 188 13.46 -16.39 -2.31
N ASN A 189 14.04 -15.42 -1.63
CA ASN A 189 15.11 -14.57 -2.14
C ASN A 189 16.47 -15.07 -1.63
N THR A 190 17.44 -15.12 -2.54
CA THR A 190 18.81 -15.53 -2.20
C THR A 190 19.77 -14.47 -2.71
N TYR A 191 20.61 -13.97 -1.81
CA TYR A 191 21.63 -12.98 -2.15
C TYR A 191 22.90 -13.18 -1.29
N LYS A 192 23.98 -12.51 -1.67
CA LYS A 192 25.18 -12.44 -0.85
C LYS A 192 25.15 -11.16 -0.03
N HIS A 193 25.32 -11.29 1.27
CA HIS A 193 25.41 -10.13 2.17
C HIS A 193 26.62 -9.28 1.83
N ALA A 194 26.43 -7.98 1.61
CA ALA A 194 27.47 -7.09 1.06
C ALA A 194 28.77 -7.03 1.90
N ILE A 195 28.64 -7.12 3.23
CA ILE A 195 29.79 -7.00 4.16
C ILE A 195 30.40 -8.36 4.42
N THR A 196 29.59 -9.38 4.72
CA THR A 196 30.08 -10.68 5.18
C THR A 196 30.35 -11.66 4.05
N ASN A 197 29.92 -11.35 2.83
CA ASN A 197 29.93 -12.21 1.63
C ASN A 197 29.23 -13.58 1.83
N LYS A 198 28.51 -13.76 2.94
CA LYS A 198 27.74 -14.97 3.21
C LYS A 198 26.49 -15.02 2.37
N LYS A 199 26.13 -16.22 1.94
CA LYS A 199 24.84 -16.47 1.29
C LYS A 199 23.72 -16.29 2.33
N VAL A 200 22.77 -15.41 2.02
CA VAL A 200 21.55 -15.20 2.79
C VAL A 200 20.38 -15.75 2.00
N VAL A 201 19.51 -16.46 2.68
CA VAL A 201 18.24 -16.98 2.13
C VAL A 201 17.15 -16.45 3.03
N GLU A 202 16.19 -15.78 2.44
CA GLU A 202 15.07 -15.17 3.18
C GLU A 202 13.78 -15.27 2.39
N ASP A 203 12.68 -15.34 3.09
CA ASP A 203 11.36 -15.33 2.49
C ASP A 203 10.90 -13.89 2.25
N ARG A 204 10.27 -13.70 1.10
CA ARG A 204 9.75 -12.40 0.65
C ARG A 204 8.35 -12.57 0.06
N PHE A 205 7.62 -11.45 0.03
CA PHE A 205 6.29 -11.39 -0.56
C PHE A 205 6.26 -10.40 -1.71
N ALA A 206 5.72 -10.85 -2.82
CA ALA A 206 5.46 -10.01 -4.00
C ALA A 206 4.18 -9.16 -3.79
N PRO A 207 4.05 -8.03 -4.52
CA PRO A 207 4.96 -7.53 -5.53
C PRO A 207 6.18 -6.82 -4.93
N THR A 208 7.18 -6.56 -5.76
CA THR A 208 8.20 -5.55 -5.47
C THR A 208 7.67 -4.21 -5.99
N PHE A 209 7.34 -3.28 -5.10
CA PHE A 209 6.93 -1.94 -5.50
C PHE A 209 8.13 -1.14 -5.98
N ALA A 210 8.05 -0.60 -7.18
CA ALA A 210 9.13 0.19 -7.76
C ALA A 210 9.39 1.47 -6.96
N ALA A 211 10.60 1.97 -7.03
CA ALA A 211 11.05 3.15 -6.29
C ALA A 211 11.79 4.14 -7.18
N VAL A 212 11.61 5.41 -6.89
CA VAL A 212 12.26 6.53 -7.56
C VAL A 212 12.92 7.45 -6.54
N TYR A 213 13.98 8.15 -6.96
CA TYR A 213 14.54 9.23 -6.16
C TYR A 213 13.75 10.52 -6.39
N GLN A 214 13.39 11.20 -5.31
CA GLN A 214 12.59 12.41 -5.32
C GLN A 214 13.30 13.55 -4.57
N LYS A 215 13.52 14.67 -5.25
CA LYS A 215 14.12 15.90 -4.68
C LYS A 215 13.14 16.65 -3.78
N ASN A 216 11.86 16.60 -4.13
CA ASN A 216 10.82 17.31 -3.39
C ASN A 216 10.58 16.63 -2.05
N GLN A 217 11.02 17.27 -0.96
CA GLN A 217 10.90 16.78 0.41
C GLN A 217 9.46 16.76 0.96
N ASN A 218 8.49 17.31 0.21
CA ASN A 218 7.08 17.23 0.59
C ASN A 218 6.50 15.82 0.42
N PHE A 219 7.15 14.96 -0.40
CA PHE A 219 6.79 13.55 -0.48
C PHE A 219 7.51 12.78 0.61
N LYS A 220 6.75 12.15 1.50
CA LYS A 220 7.27 11.37 2.63
C LYS A 220 6.81 9.94 2.55
N THR A 221 7.68 9.02 2.88
CA THR A 221 7.36 7.59 2.95
C THR A 221 7.22 7.18 4.40
N MET A 222 6.17 6.43 4.70
CA MET A 222 5.95 5.80 5.98
C MET A 222 5.73 4.30 5.79
N VAL A 223 6.04 3.53 6.81
CA VAL A 223 5.77 2.10 6.86
C VAL A 223 4.94 1.76 8.08
N TYR A 224 4.01 0.81 7.90
CA TYR A 224 3.25 0.22 9.00
C TYR A 224 3.75 -1.19 9.27
N GLY A 225 4.08 -1.44 10.51
CA GLY A 225 4.47 -2.75 10.98
C GLY A 225 4.46 -2.78 12.51
N MET A 226 4.24 -3.95 13.09
CA MET A 226 4.21 -4.13 14.54
C MET A 226 3.19 -3.23 15.28
N GLY A 227 2.10 -2.85 14.58
CA GLY A 227 1.01 -2.06 15.16
C GLY A 227 1.19 -0.54 15.10
N GLU A 228 2.23 -0.02 14.45
CA GLU A 228 2.48 1.43 14.39
C GLU A 228 3.02 1.91 13.04
N TRP A 229 2.81 3.20 12.79
CA TRP A 229 3.40 3.92 11.67
C TRP A 229 4.75 4.52 12.06
N SER A 230 5.76 4.27 11.23
CA SER A 230 7.12 4.79 11.38
C SER A 230 7.58 5.51 10.11
N ASP A 231 8.40 6.54 10.28
CA ASP A 231 9.06 7.21 9.16
C ASP A 231 10.02 6.26 8.45
N PHE A 232 10.00 6.30 7.13
CA PHE A 232 10.86 5.46 6.31
C PHE A 232 11.58 6.31 5.27
N ALA A 233 12.75 6.82 5.63
CA ALA A 233 13.56 7.68 4.79
C ALA A 233 14.84 6.98 4.36
N ILE A 234 14.93 6.60 3.09
CA ILE A 234 16.16 6.12 2.46
C ILE A 234 16.67 7.23 1.56
N LYS A 235 17.87 7.71 1.80
CA LYS A 235 18.50 8.73 0.97
C LYS A 235 19.35 8.13 -0.14
N ALA A 236 19.36 8.80 -1.28
CA ALA A 236 20.28 8.46 -2.36
C ALA A 236 21.73 8.69 -1.93
N PRO A 237 22.66 7.81 -2.31
CA PRO A 237 24.08 8.04 -2.06
C PRO A 237 24.56 9.35 -2.67
N GLY A 238 25.14 10.22 -1.85
CA GLY A 238 25.79 11.46 -2.30
C GLY A 238 24.87 12.64 -2.62
N ASN A 239 23.56 12.53 -2.41
CA ASN A 239 22.63 13.65 -2.58
C ASN A 239 21.49 13.63 -1.53
N ASN A 240 20.66 14.69 -1.53
CA ASN A 240 19.54 14.84 -0.59
C ASN A 240 18.21 14.30 -1.14
N GLU A 241 18.24 13.47 -2.16
CA GLU A 241 17.02 12.87 -2.70
C GLU A 241 16.56 11.70 -1.83
N ASN A 242 15.26 11.63 -1.59
CA ASN A 242 14.67 10.49 -0.88
C ASN A 242 14.22 9.42 -1.88
N LEU A 243 14.47 8.16 -1.56
CA LEU A 243 13.89 7.04 -2.27
C LEU A 243 12.44 6.86 -1.81
N ILE A 244 11.49 7.02 -2.72
CA ILE A 244 10.06 6.92 -2.44
C ILE A 244 9.40 5.88 -3.35
N PRO A 245 8.24 5.32 -2.98
CA PRO A 245 7.45 4.49 -3.88
C PRO A 245 7.11 5.20 -5.18
N ALA A 246 7.24 4.50 -6.28
CA ALA A 246 6.95 5.00 -7.63
C ALA A 246 5.43 5.02 -7.88
N VAL A 247 4.73 5.91 -7.20
CA VAL A 247 3.29 6.09 -7.27
C VAL A 247 2.97 7.47 -7.79
N SER A 248 2.07 7.56 -8.77
CA SER A 248 1.53 8.81 -9.31
C SER A 248 0.06 8.94 -8.95
N LEU A 249 -0.36 10.15 -8.58
CA LEU A 249 -1.73 10.50 -8.24
C LEU A 249 -2.28 11.52 -9.23
N LYS A 250 -3.33 11.16 -9.97
CA LYS A 250 -4.06 12.10 -10.83
C LYS A 250 -5.28 12.64 -10.08
N LEU A 251 -5.41 13.95 -10.09
CA LEU A 251 -6.52 14.70 -9.53
C LEU A 251 -7.27 15.42 -10.64
N SER A 252 -8.60 15.52 -10.51
CA SER A 252 -9.45 16.28 -11.43
C SER A 252 -10.49 17.10 -10.68
N LYS A 253 -11.02 18.14 -11.31
CA LYS A 253 -12.22 18.80 -10.84
C LYS A 253 -13.41 17.88 -11.08
N LYS A 254 -14.37 17.85 -10.14
CA LYS A 254 -15.65 17.16 -10.36
C LYS A 254 -16.36 17.84 -11.53
N ARG A 255 -16.92 17.05 -12.43
CA ARG A 255 -17.84 17.50 -13.48
C ARG A 255 -19.21 17.80 -12.90
#